data_d529fbc4c958597dbfc66f97c5e154c7
#
_entry.id   d529fbc4c958597dbfc66f97c5e154c7
#
_cell.length_a   1.000
_cell.length_b   1.000
_cell.length_c   1.000
_cell.angle_alpha   90.00
_cell.angle_beta   90.00
_cell.angle_gamma   90.00
#
_symmetry.space_group_name_H-M   'P 1'
#
loop_
_entity.id
_entity.type
_entity.pdbx_description
1 polymer ?
#
loop_
_entity_poly.entity_id
_entity_poly.type
_entity_poly.pdbx_seq_one_letter_code
_entity_poly.pdbx_strand_id
1 'polypeptide(L)'
;MPLCLLCLALLAFLPRPPFEPPEPQPLDIPGSLTITASLGLLTYALLEAGRNGSFTLFQVMLLLIGTALLFVFFTLEARLKSPMLPSSLLRDRRFVLVSVQTFMLFAGFQSAMYFLSFLFIQSYGYSALEAGVASVPIPIIVSLVSPRAGRYVSQHGPRGILCVSSVLMGISLLWLSFTTGDYLSSVLPGMVTLGFAVGFFAAPLTAVAMVAAGPGRDGLASGVNNAVARIGPLLGFRLLDWRGLCEKPVRRT
;
A
#
# COMPACT_ATOMS: atom_id res chain seq x y z
N MET A 1 -23.84 2.03 -7.45
CA MET A 1 -25.02 1.40 -6.81
C MET A 1 -25.39 0.03 -7.39
N PRO A 2 -25.58 -0.20 -8.72
CA PRO A 2 -26.02 -1.52 -9.23
C PRO A 2 -25.04 -2.67 -8.95
N LEU A 3 -23.73 -2.42 -9.00
CA LEU A 3 -22.70 -3.43 -8.69
C LEU A 3 -22.74 -3.89 -7.22
N CYS A 4 -23.01 -2.99 -6.27
CA CYS A 4 -23.12 -3.35 -4.86
C CYS A 4 -24.32 -4.24 -4.60
N LEU A 5 -25.46 -3.94 -5.25
CA LEU A 5 -26.67 -4.78 -5.16
C LEU A 5 -26.45 -6.16 -5.78
N LEU A 6 -25.74 -6.23 -6.90
CA LEU A 6 -25.35 -7.49 -7.53
C LEU A 6 -24.45 -8.31 -6.60
N CYS A 7 -23.43 -7.69 -5.98
CA CYS A 7 -22.56 -8.37 -5.01
C CYS A 7 -23.35 -8.89 -3.80
N LEU A 8 -24.28 -8.10 -3.26
CA LEU A 8 -25.15 -8.54 -2.15
C LEU A 8 -26.05 -9.71 -2.56
N ALA A 9 -26.63 -9.65 -3.77
CA ALA A 9 -27.43 -10.75 -4.31
C ALA A 9 -26.60 -12.03 -4.47
N LEU A 10 -25.38 -11.92 -5.02
CA LEU A 10 -24.48 -13.07 -5.17
C LEU A 10 -24.07 -13.67 -3.82
N LEU A 11 -23.84 -12.84 -2.79
CA LEU A 11 -23.54 -13.31 -1.44
C LEU A 11 -24.72 -14.06 -0.80
N ALA A 12 -25.96 -13.69 -1.11
CA ALA A 12 -27.15 -14.38 -0.62
C ALA A 12 -27.29 -15.80 -1.19
N PHE A 13 -26.74 -16.07 -2.38
CA PHE A 13 -26.73 -17.38 -3.02
C PHE A 13 -25.51 -18.25 -2.68
N LEU A 14 -24.50 -17.69 -1.97
CA LEU A 14 -23.34 -18.48 -1.58
C LEU A 14 -23.75 -19.51 -0.50
N PRO A 15 -23.45 -20.81 -0.70
CA PRO A 15 -23.65 -21.81 0.34
C PRO A 15 -22.79 -21.42 1.55
N ARG A 16 -23.43 -21.36 2.72
CA ARG A 16 -22.72 -21.09 3.97
C ARG A 16 -21.88 -22.31 4.31
N PRO A 17 -20.54 -22.25 4.29
CA PRO A 17 -19.73 -23.33 4.82
C PRO A 17 -20.07 -23.51 6.31
N PRO A 18 -19.95 -24.71 6.89
CA PRO A 18 -20.11 -24.91 8.32
C PRO A 18 -19.10 -23.99 9.03
N PHE A 19 -19.64 -22.94 9.65
CA PHE A 19 -18.85 -21.96 10.38
C PHE A 19 -18.68 -22.51 11.79
N GLU A 20 -17.51 -23.03 12.10
CA GLU A 20 -17.09 -23.19 13.48
C GLU A 20 -16.70 -21.80 14.00
N PRO A 21 -17.48 -21.22 14.92
CA PRO A 21 -17.15 -19.92 15.46
C PRO A 21 -15.77 -20.03 16.15
N PRO A 22 -14.79 -19.21 15.79
CA PRO A 22 -13.54 -19.13 16.54
C PRO A 22 -13.88 -18.78 17.99
N GLU A 23 -13.12 -19.32 18.94
CA GLU A 23 -13.30 -18.98 20.35
C GLU A 23 -13.36 -17.46 20.51
N PRO A 24 -14.37 -16.93 21.23
CA PRO A 24 -14.57 -15.51 21.37
C PRO A 24 -13.37 -14.89 22.10
N GLN A 25 -12.47 -14.30 21.35
CA GLN A 25 -11.38 -13.52 21.92
C GLN A 25 -11.94 -12.15 22.33
N PRO A 26 -11.64 -11.66 23.54
CA PRO A 26 -12.11 -10.36 23.98
C PRO A 26 -11.55 -9.29 23.05
N LEU A 27 -12.45 -8.50 22.44
CA LEU A 27 -12.09 -7.35 21.60
C LEU A 27 -11.38 -6.28 22.44
N ASP A 28 -10.17 -5.95 22.08
CA ASP A 28 -9.46 -4.81 22.66
C ASP A 28 -9.99 -3.49 22.07
N ILE A 29 -11.12 -3.03 22.61
CA ILE A 29 -11.74 -1.76 22.20
C ILE A 29 -10.82 -0.55 22.46
N PRO A 30 -10.18 -0.40 23.66
CA PRO A 30 -9.29 0.72 23.91
C PRO A 30 -8.07 0.73 22.99
N GLY A 31 -7.45 -0.41 22.72
CA GLY A 31 -6.35 -0.49 21.75
C GLY A 31 -6.78 -0.10 20.34
N SER A 32 -7.92 -0.62 19.86
CA SER A 32 -8.48 -0.31 18.54
C SER A 32 -8.80 1.18 18.39
N LEU A 33 -9.39 1.82 19.37
CA LEU A 33 -9.69 3.25 19.34
C LEU A 33 -8.42 4.09 19.35
N THR A 34 -7.44 3.72 20.18
CA THR A 34 -6.17 4.46 20.31
C THR A 34 -5.36 4.39 19.02
N ILE A 35 -5.22 3.21 18.39
CA ILE A 35 -4.50 3.08 17.12
C ILE A 35 -5.22 3.79 15.99
N THR A 36 -6.55 3.70 15.93
CA THR A 36 -7.36 4.38 14.90
C THR A 36 -7.23 5.89 15.01
N ALA A 37 -7.36 6.46 16.22
CA ALA A 37 -7.18 7.88 16.46
C ALA A 37 -5.76 8.33 16.10
N SER A 38 -4.74 7.59 16.54
CA SER A 38 -3.33 7.87 16.23
C SER A 38 -3.08 7.92 14.72
N LEU A 39 -3.43 6.86 13.99
CA LEU A 39 -3.23 6.78 12.54
C LEU A 39 -4.06 7.83 11.80
N GLY A 40 -5.29 8.11 12.25
CA GLY A 40 -6.14 9.15 11.68
C GLY A 40 -5.51 10.54 11.80
N LEU A 41 -5.02 10.91 12.99
CA LEU A 41 -4.37 12.20 13.24
C LEU A 41 -3.07 12.34 12.43
N LEU A 42 -2.23 11.30 12.42
CA LEU A 42 -0.98 11.29 11.66
C LEU A 42 -1.26 11.43 10.15
N THR A 43 -2.22 10.67 9.64
CA THR A 43 -2.61 10.72 8.22
C THR A 43 -3.16 12.09 7.85
N TYR A 44 -4.07 12.64 8.65
CA TYR A 44 -4.65 13.95 8.40
C TYR A 44 -3.57 15.05 8.41
N ALA A 45 -2.70 15.06 9.41
CA ALA A 45 -1.64 16.05 9.52
C ALA A 45 -0.66 15.99 8.33
N LEU A 46 -0.30 14.78 7.88
CA LEU A 46 0.60 14.59 6.72
C LEU A 46 -0.07 15.01 5.40
N LEU A 47 -1.33 14.67 5.20
CA LEU A 47 -2.07 15.05 4.00
C LEU A 47 -2.24 16.57 3.91
N GLU A 48 -2.65 17.22 5.01
CA GLU A 48 -2.87 18.67 5.03
C GLU A 48 -1.55 19.43 4.89
N ALA A 49 -0.47 18.95 5.49
CA ALA A 49 0.86 19.51 5.29
C ALA A 49 1.36 19.36 3.84
N GLY A 50 0.96 18.27 3.16
CA GLY A 50 1.22 18.07 1.73
C GLY A 50 0.49 19.09 0.86
N ARG A 51 -0.78 19.40 1.18
CA ARG A 51 -1.58 20.40 0.45
C ARG A 51 -1.05 21.83 0.61
N ASN A 52 -0.65 22.20 1.82
CA ASN A 52 -0.24 23.56 2.15
C ASN A 52 1.25 23.83 1.82
N GLY A 53 2.01 22.79 1.47
CA GLY A 53 3.44 22.90 1.18
C GLY A 53 4.34 23.27 2.37
N SER A 54 3.76 23.45 3.57
CA SER A 54 4.45 23.82 4.81
C SER A 54 3.74 23.23 6.02
N PHE A 55 4.50 23.00 7.11
CA PHE A 55 3.92 22.62 8.39
C PHE A 55 3.45 23.85 9.15
N THR A 56 2.16 23.93 9.41
CA THR A 56 1.62 24.88 10.38
C THR A 56 1.79 24.34 11.81
N LEU A 57 1.77 25.24 12.80
CA LEU A 57 1.83 24.84 14.22
C LEU A 57 0.75 23.80 14.58
N PHE A 58 -0.46 23.96 14.01
CA PHE A 58 -1.58 23.04 14.21
C PHE A 58 -1.25 21.61 13.71
N GLN A 59 -0.63 21.48 12.54
CA GLN A 59 -0.24 20.18 11.98
C GLN A 59 0.89 19.53 12.79
N VAL A 60 1.84 20.32 13.28
CA VAL A 60 2.89 19.83 14.18
C VAL A 60 2.28 19.30 15.49
N MET A 61 1.31 20.01 16.06
CA MET A 61 0.58 19.54 17.24
C MET A 61 -0.15 18.22 16.98
N LEU A 62 -0.83 18.09 15.85
CA LEU A 62 -1.50 16.83 15.47
C LEU A 62 -0.51 15.68 15.30
N LEU A 63 0.66 15.93 14.71
CA LEU A 63 1.73 14.91 14.60
C LEU A 63 2.24 14.49 15.96
N LEU A 64 2.45 15.44 16.88
CA LEU A 64 2.89 15.15 18.26
C LEU A 64 1.83 14.33 19.01
N ILE A 65 0.56 14.73 18.95
CA ILE A 65 -0.55 14.02 19.59
C ILE A 65 -0.70 12.62 18.98
N GLY A 66 -0.69 12.50 17.65
CA GLY A 66 -0.77 11.22 16.96
C GLY A 66 0.39 10.28 17.34
N THR A 67 1.61 10.81 17.40
CA THR A 67 2.78 10.03 17.82
C THR A 67 2.71 9.64 19.31
N ALA A 68 2.23 10.53 20.17
CA ALA A 68 2.02 10.23 21.60
C ALA A 68 0.96 9.13 21.77
N LEU A 69 -0.15 9.19 21.03
CA LEU A 69 -1.17 8.13 21.04
C LEU A 69 -0.63 6.80 20.53
N LEU A 70 0.25 6.82 19.50
CA LEU A 70 0.91 5.61 19.02
C LEU A 70 1.79 4.99 20.13
N PHE A 71 2.52 5.82 20.86
CA PHE A 71 3.30 5.37 22.00
C PHE A 71 2.43 4.82 23.13
N VAL A 72 1.32 5.48 23.44
CA VAL A 72 0.32 5.00 24.41
C VAL A 72 -0.25 3.65 23.96
N PHE A 73 -0.58 3.48 22.69
CA PHE A 73 -1.03 2.20 22.14
C PHE A 73 -0.01 1.09 22.42
N PHE A 74 1.26 1.28 22.06
CA PHE A 74 2.28 0.25 22.30
C PHE A 74 2.49 -0.05 23.81
N THR A 75 2.34 0.95 24.68
CA THR A 75 2.46 0.73 26.14
C THR A 75 1.25 0.00 26.72
N LEU A 76 0.04 0.28 26.22
CA LEU A 76 -1.17 -0.45 26.57
C LEU A 76 -1.07 -1.91 26.11
N GLU A 77 -0.70 -2.10 24.85
CA GLU A 77 -0.54 -3.40 24.22
C GLU A 77 0.48 -4.28 24.96
N ALA A 78 1.58 -3.69 25.43
CA ALA A 78 2.60 -4.40 26.20
C ALA A 78 2.10 -4.89 27.58
N ARG A 79 1.00 -4.33 28.09
CA ARG A 79 0.42 -4.66 29.41
C ARG A 79 -0.79 -5.59 29.33
N LEU A 80 -1.37 -5.78 28.17
CA LEU A 80 -2.55 -6.62 27.97
C LEU A 80 -2.18 -8.11 27.98
N LYS A 81 -3.06 -8.93 28.59
CA LYS A 81 -2.90 -10.40 28.62
C LYS A 81 -3.13 -11.06 27.24
N SER A 82 -3.95 -10.43 26.40
CA SER A 82 -4.22 -10.85 25.01
C SER A 82 -4.08 -9.64 24.09
N PRO A 83 -2.83 -9.26 23.75
CA PRO A 83 -2.57 -8.10 22.92
C PRO A 83 -3.04 -8.34 21.48
N MET A 84 -3.60 -7.32 20.83
CA MET A 84 -3.91 -7.35 19.39
C MET A 84 -2.62 -7.51 18.57
N LEU A 85 -1.54 -6.86 19.02
CA LEU A 85 -0.23 -6.92 18.36
C LEU A 85 0.82 -7.55 19.29
N PRO A 86 0.90 -8.89 19.35
CA PRO A 86 1.84 -9.54 20.24
C PRO A 86 3.27 -9.08 19.95
N SER A 87 3.99 -8.69 20.99
CA SER A 87 5.39 -8.27 20.86
C SER A 87 6.30 -9.33 20.24
N SER A 88 5.90 -10.61 20.33
CA SER A 88 6.56 -11.73 19.64
C SER A 88 6.51 -11.58 18.12
N LEU A 89 5.42 -11.04 17.57
CA LEU A 89 5.27 -10.83 16.13
C LEU A 89 6.18 -9.70 15.63
N LEU A 90 6.28 -8.61 16.39
CA LEU A 90 7.18 -7.50 16.06
C LEU A 90 8.66 -7.85 16.21
N ARG A 91 8.99 -8.90 16.98
CA ARG A 91 10.35 -9.43 17.12
C ARG A 91 10.68 -10.50 16.07
N ASP A 92 9.68 -11.05 15.39
CA ASP A 92 9.93 -12.00 14.31
C ASP A 92 10.54 -11.26 13.11
N ARG A 93 11.80 -11.55 12.84
CA ARG A 93 12.54 -10.98 11.71
C ARG A 93 11.82 -11.19 10.37
N ARG A 94 11.11 -12.31 10.20
CA ARG A 94 10.39 -12.62 8.96
C ARG A 94 9.22 -11.66 8.77
N PHE A 95 8.42 -11.44 9.82
CA PHE A 95 7.28 -10.53 9.78
C PHE A 95 7.75 -9.08 9.56
N VAL A 96 8.78 -8.63 10.27
CA VAL A 96 9.34 -7.28 10.12
C VAL A 96 9.88 -7.06 8.71
N LEU A 97 10.66 -8.00 8.15
CA LEU A 97 11.19 -7.87 6.80
C LEU A 97 10.09 -7.82 5.74
N VAL A 98 9.04 -8.64 5.88
CA VAL A 98 7.88 -8.61 4.97
C VAL A 98 7.13 -7.27 5.10
N SER A 99 6.96 -6.76 6.30
CA SER A 99 6.30 -5.46 6.54
C SER A 99 7.12 -4.30 5.94
N VAL A 100 8.44 -4.30 6.10
CA VAL A 100 9.32 -3.31 5.46
C VAL A 100 9.25 -3.42 3.94
N GLN A 101 9.25 -4.62 3.40
CA GLN A 101 9.11 -4.83 1.96
C GLN A 101 7.75 -4.35 1.45
N THR A 102 6.66 -4.63 2.18
CA THR A 102 5.32 -4.10 1.90
C THR A 102 5.35 -2.57 1.82
N PHE A 103 5.92 -1.94 2.84
CA PHE A 103 6.06 -0.49 2.90
C PHE A 103 6.77 0.07 1.66
N MET A 104 7.94 -0.47 1.33
CA MET A 104 8.75 0.02 0.21
C MET A 104 8.06 -0.18 -1.15
N LEU A 105 7.47 -1.35 -1.38
CA LEU A 105 6.81 -1.66 -2.65
C LEU A 105 5.54 -0.85 -2.85
N PHE A 106 4.70 -0.70 -1.82
CA PHE A 106 3.50 0.12 -1.92
C PHE A 106 3.82 1.62 -1.99
N ALA A 107 4.85 2.09 -1.27
CA ALA A 107 5.32 3.47 -1.40
C ALA A 107 5.78 3.76 -2.84
N GLY A 108 6.59 2.88 -3.42
CA GLY A 108 7.04 3.00 -4.81
C GLY A 108 5.89 2.97 -5.82
N PHE A 109 4.96 2.02 -5.67
CA PHE A 109 3.80 1.90 -6.55
C PHE A 109 2.90 3.13 -6.51
N GLN A 110 2.54 3.60 -5.32
CA GLN A 110 1.67 4.77 -5.20
C GLN A 110 2.35 6.06 -5.67
N SER A 111 3.66 6.19 -5.44
CA SER A 111 4.43 7.31 -5.98
C SER A 111 4.45 7.28 -7.51
N ALA A 112 4.63 6.12 -8.12
CA ALA A 112 4.55 5.96 -9.57
C ALA A 112 3.16 6.32 -10.11
N MET A 113 2.08 5.86 -9.46
CA MET A 113 0.71 6.16 -9.86
C MET A 113 0.41 7.67 -9.79
N TYR A 114 0.88 8.34 -8.74
CA TYR A 114 0.75 9.78 -8.62
C TYR A 114 1.52 10.51 -9.72
N PHE A 115 2.78 10.12 -9.96
CA PHE A 115 3.60 10.67 -11.02
C PHE A 115 2.97 10.50 -12.40
N LEU A 116 2.45 9.32 -12.71
CA LEU A 116 1.76 9.05 -13.98
C LEU A 116 0.51 9.93 -14.15
N SER A 117 -0.30 10.07 -13.09
CA SER A 117 -1.46 10.95 -13.14
C SER A 117 -1.07 12.41 -13.41
N PHE A 118 -0.01 12.88 -12.75
CA PHE A 118 0.53 14.22 -12.97
C PHE A 118 1.08 14.37 -14.39
N LEU A 119 1.86 13.41 -14.86
CA LEU A 119 2.43 13.39 -16.19
C LEU A 119 1.34 13.47 -17.27
N PHE A 120 0.30 12.64 -17.17
CA PHE A 120 -0.79 12.60 -18.15
C PHE A 120 -1.57 13.91 -18.20
N ILE A 121 -1.91 14.48 -17.05
CA ILE A 121 -2.72 15.70 -17.02
C ILE A 121 -1.88 16.93 -17.33
N GLN A 122 -0.70 17.08 -16.73
CA GLN A 122 0.11 18.31 -16.80
C GLN A 122 1.00 18.35 -18.05
N SER A 123 1.62 17.23 -18.42
CA SER A 123 2.59 17.20 -19.52
C SER A 123 1.97 16.80 -20.86
N TYR A 124 1.04 15.83 -20.84
CA TYR A 124 0.37 15.39 -22.08
C TYR A 124 -0.95 16.14 -22.33
N GLY A 125 -1.47 16.90 -21.35
CA GLY A 125 -2.71 17.65 -21.49
C GLY A 125 -3.96 16.76 -21.58
N TYR A 126 -3.87 15.53 -21.09
CA TYR A 126 -4.99 14.58 -21.12
C TYR A 126 -6.11 15.03 -20.16
N SER A 127 -7.34 14.83 -20.56
CA SER A 127 -8.48 14.90 -19.67
C SER A 127 -8.42 13.81 -18.60
N ALA A 128 -9.16 13.94 -17.52
CA ALA A 128 -9.21 12.91 -16.47
C ALA A 128 -9.63 11.54 -16.99
N LEU A 129 -10.51 11.50 -18.00
CA LEU A 129 -10.94 10.26 -18.64
C LEU A 129 -9.81 9.62 -19.45
N GLU A 130 -9.12 10.38 -20.28
CA GLU A 130 -7.99 9.91 -21.08
C GLU A 130 -6.83 9.42 -20.21
N ALA A 131 -6.51 10.15 -19.13
CA ALA A 131 -5.51 9.71 -18.14
C ALA A 131 -5.91 8.39 -17.47
N GLY A 132 -7.20 8.21 -17.16
CA GLY A 132 -7.75 6.96 -16.64
C GLY A 132 -7.58 5.81 -17.63
N VAL A 133 -7.94 6.01 -18.90
CA VAL A 133 -7.78 5.01 -19.98
C VAL A 133 -6.31 4.69 -20.23
N ALA A 134 -5.44 5.71 -20.24
CA ALA A 134 -4.00 5.52 -20.37
C ALA A 134 -3.39 4.68 -19.24
N SER A 135 -4.01 4.66 -18.07
CA SER A 135 -3.55 3.87 -16.92
C SER A 135 -4.04 2.41 -16.90
N VAL A 136 -4.96 2.04 -17.78
CA VAL A 136 -5.59 0.69 -17.88
C VAL A 136 -4.59 -0.47 -18.06
N PRO A 137 -3.45 -0.34 -18.75
CA PRO A 137 -2.50 -1.43 -18.89
C PRO A 137 -2.03 -2.03 -17.56
N ILE A 138 -1.88 -1.21 -16.50
CA ILE A 138 -1.41 -1.68 -15.19
C ILE A 138 -2.38 -2.69 -14.57
N PRO A 139 -3.67 -2.36 -14.32
CA PRO A 139 -4.62 -3.30 -13.72
C PRO A 139 -4.86 -4.55 -14.59
N ILE A 140 -4.79 -4.45 -15.91
CA ILE A 140 -4.90 -5.62 -16.79
C ILE A 140 -3.75 -6.60 -16.51
N ILE A 141 -2.51 -6.12 -16.50
CA ILE A 141 -1.34 -6.96 -16.24
C ILE A 141 -1.41 -7.55 -14.83
N VAL A 142 -1.76 -6.74 -13.83
CA VAL A 142 -1.92 -7.21 -12.44
C VAL A 142 -2.95 -8.33 -12.36
N SER A 143 -4.09 -8.20 -13.02
CA SER A 143 -5.16 -9.21 -13.02
C SER A 143 -4.71 -10.53 -13.65
N LEU A 144 -3.89 -10.49 -14.69
CA LEU A 144 -3.38 -11.66 -15.38
C LEU A 144 -2.24 -12.35 -14.61
N VAL A 145 -1.39 -11.56 -13.96
CA VAL A 145 -0.15 -12.02 -13.33
C VAL A 145 -0.38 -12.48 -11.89
N SER A 146 -1.18 -11.75 -11.12
CA SER A 146 -1.35 -11.98 -9.67
C SER A 146 -1.84 -13.41 -9.32
N PRO A 147 -2.79 -14.03 -10.03
CA PRO A 147 -3.19 -15.41 -9.75
C PRO A 147 -2.08 -16.43 -10.03
N ARG A 148 -1.25 -16.18 -11.05
CA ARG A 148 -0.10 -17.04 -11.36
C ARG A 148 0.99 -16.91 -10.31
N ALA A 149 1.25 -15.68 -9.87
CA ALA A 149 2.18 -15.37 -8.80
C ALA A 149 1.79 -16.07 -7.48
N GLY A 150 0.51 -16.02 -7.12
CA GLY A 150 0.00 -16.72 -5.94
C GLY A 150 0.21 -18.23 -6.00
N ARG A 151 -0.06 -18.86 -7.14
CA ARG A 151 0.20 -20.29 -7.36
C ARG A 151 1.68 -20.65 -7.31
N TYR A 152 2.54 -19.82 -7.87
CA TYR A 152 3.99 -20.03 -7.81
C TYR A 152 4.49 -20.00 -6.37
N VAL A 153 4.01 -19.07 -5.55
CA VAL A 153 4.39 -18.95 -4.14
C VAL A 153 3.99 -20.16 -3.32
N SER A 154 2.81 -20.74 -3.57
CA SER A 154 2.35 -21.94 -2.87
C SER A 154 3.22 -23.17 -3.15
N GLN A 155 3.91 -23.22 -4.30
CA GLN A 155 4.75 -24.36 -4.72
C GLN A 155 6.24 -24.15 -4.41
N HIS A 156 6.78 -22.95 -4.60
CA HIS A 156 8.21 -22.65 -4.57
C HIS A 156 8.62 -21.69 -3.44
N GLY A 157 7.64 -21.17 -2.70
CA GLY A 157 7.86 -20.18 -1.67
C GLY A 157 7.95 -18.73 -2.21
N PRO A 158 7.89 -17.73 -1.32
CA PRO A 158 7.70 -16.32 -1.70
C PRO A 158 8.99 -15.59 -2.08
N ARG A 159 10.16 -16.07 -1.64
CA ARG A 159 11.41 -15.30 -1.71
C ARG A 159 11.79 -14.90 -3.14
N GLY A 160 11.79 -15.85 -4.07
CA GLY A 160 12.20 -15.59 -5.45
C GLY A 160 11.33 -14.56 -6.14
N ILE A 161 10.02 -14.71 -6.05
CA ILE A 161 9.06 -13.81 -6.71
C ILE A 161 9.07 -12.41 -6.09
N LEU A 162 9.26 -12.30 -4.79
CA LEU A 162 9.37 -11.01 -4.09
C LEU A 162 10.68 -10.28 -4.45
N CYS A 163 11.79 -10.99 -4.63
CA CYS A 163 13.02 -10.40 -5.15
C CYS A 163 12.84 -9.88 -6.58
N VAL A 164 12.25 -10.70 -7.46
CA VAL A 164 11.95 -10.29 -8.85
C VAL A 164 11.03 -9.08 -8.88
N SER A 165 9.97 -9.05 -8.08
CA SER A 165 9.06 -7.91 -8.01
C SER A 165 9.75 -6.62 -7.55
N SER A 166 10.67 -6.71 -6.58
CA SER A 166 11.44 -5.56 -6.09
C SER A 166 12.38 -5.00 -7.16
N VAL A 167 13.03 -5.87 -7.91
CA VAL A 167 13.89 -5.47 -9.04
C VAL A 167 13.07 -4.83 -10.15
N LEU A 168 11.94 -5.44 -10.53
CA LEU A 168 11.04 -4.89 -11.54
C LEU A 168 10.46 -3.54 -11.11
N MET A 169 10.13 -3.37 -9.82
CA MET A 169 9.70 -2.09 -9.28
C MET A 169 10.79 -1.02 -9.46
N GLY A 170 12.03 -1.33 -9.09
CA GLY A 170 13.17 -0.44 -9.27
C GLY A 170 13.39 -0.06 -10.74
N ILE A 171 13.38 -1.04 -11.64
CA ILE A 171 13.51 -0.83 -13.09
C ILE A 171 12.38 0.06 -13.62
N SER A 172 11.14 -0.22 -13.21
CA SER A 172 9.99 0.58 -13.63
C SER A 172 10.09 2.04 -13.18
N LEU A 173 10.45 2.28 -11.91
CA LEU A 173 10.61 3.63 -11.39
C LEU A 173 11.75 4.38 -12.08
N LEU A 174 12.88 3.72 -12.33
CA LEU A 174 13.98 4.29 -13.09
C LEU A 174 13.55 4.60 -14.53
N TRP A 175 12.88 3.68 -15.19
CA TRP A 175 12.36 3.91 -16.54
C TRP A 175 11.44 5.12 -16.60
N LEU A 176 10.46 5.17 -15.69
CA LEU A 176 9.50 6.27 -15.62
C LEU A 176 10.15 7.61 -15.26
N SER A 177 11.28 7.64 -14.56
CA SER A 177 12.01 8.89 -14.24
C SER A 177 12.70 9.53 -15.45
N PHE A 178 13.00 8.74 -16.49
CA PHE A 178 13.60 9.21 -17.75
C PHE A 178 12.59 9.39 -18.88
N THR A 179 11.30 9.37 -18.57
CA THR A 179 10.24 9.43 -19.58
C THR A 179 10.20 10.79 -20.25
N THR A 180 10.55 10.82 -21.52
CA THR A 180 10.51 12.03 -22.38
C THR A 180 9.97 11.60 -23.75
N GLY A 181 8.82 12.11 -24.18
CA GLY A 181 8.29 11.85 -25.51
C GLY A 181 6.97 11.10 -25.54
N ASP A 182 6.77 10.25 -26.52
CA ASP A 182 5.50 9.59 -26.81
C ASP A 182 5.08 8.56 -25.76
N TYR A 183 3.76 8.44 -25.54
CA TYR A 183 3.17 7.48 -24.63
C TYR A 183 3.61 6.04 -24.91
N LEU A 184 3.54 5.60 -26.19
CA LEU A 184 3.80 4.22 -26.58
C LEU A 184 5.26 3.79 -26.39
N SER A 185 6.20 4.65 -26.73
CA SER A 185 7.62 4.31 -26.70
C SER A 185 8.27 4.57 -25.35
N SER A 186 7.75 5.53 -24.58
CA SER A 186 8.39 6.04 -23.37
C SER A 186 7.64 5.60 -22.11
N VAL A 187 6.34 5.85 -22.02
CA VAL A 187 5.56 5.61 -20.78
C VAL A 187 5.08 4.16 -20.68
N LEU A 188 4.55 3.61 -21.77
CA LEU A 188 3.93 2.28 -21.78
C LEU A 188 4.87 1.15 -21.31
N PRO A 189 6.15 1.06 -21.72
CA PRO A 189 7.05 0.01 -21.23
C PRO A 189 7.29 0.08 -19.72
N GLY A 190 7.40 1.30 -19.17
CA GLY A 190 7.51 1.51 -17.73
C GLY A 190 6.26 1.07 -16.98
N MET A 191 5.07 1.36 -17.52
CA MET A 191 3.79 0.92 -16.93
C MET A 191 3.59 -0.58 -17.00
N VAL A 192 3.99 -1.21 -18.12
CA VAL A 192 3.95 -2.67 -18.28
C VAL A 192 4.85 -3.33 -17.22
N THR A 193 6.08 -2.84 -17.07
CA THR A 193 7.02 -3.32 -16.05
C THR A 193 6.47 -3.12 -14.64
N LEU A 194 5.83 -1.97 -14.38
CA LEU A 194 5.17 -1.67 -13.11
C LEU A 194 4.02 -2.66 -12.83
N GLY A 195 3.20 -2.95 -13.84
CA GLY A 195 2.11 -3.92 -13.74
C GLY A 195 2.61 -5.32 -13.37
N PHE A 196 3.70 -5.78 -13.99
CA PHE A 196 4.36 -7.04 -13.60
C PHE A 196 4.89 -7.00 -12.18
N ALA A 197 5.58 -5.92 -11.79
CA ALA A 197 6.08 -5.76 -10.42
C ALA A 197 4.94 -5.90 -9.41
N VAL A 198 3.85 -5.14 -9.60
CA VAL A 198 2.67 -5.17 -8.71
C VAL A 198 1.99 -6.54 -8.71
N GLY A 199 1.80 -7.14 -9.88
CA GLY A 199 1.20 -8.47 -10.03
C GLY A 199 1.99 -9.56 -9.29
N PHE A 200 3.31 -9.43 -9.24
CA PHE A 200 4.17 -10.39 -8.54
C PHE A 200 4.22 -10.19 -7.03
N PHE A 201 3.93 -9.01 -6.48
CA PHE A 201 3.99 -8.84 -5.03
C PHE A 201 2.64 -8.76 -4.33
N ALA A 202 1.58 -8.28 -4.97
CA ALA A 202 0.33 -7.94 -4.30
C ALA A 202 -0.29 -9.13 -3.53
N ALA A 203 -0.49 -10.28 -4.20
CA ALA A 203 -1.03 -11.47 -3.55
C ALA A 203 0.00 -12.20 -2.68
N PRO A 204 1.25 -12.43 -3.12
CA PRO A 204 2.25 -13.10 -2.29
C PRO A 204 2.56 -12.40 -0.98
N LEU A 205 2.65 -11.07 -1.00
CA LEU A 205 3.04 -10.31 0.18
C LEU A 205 2.01 -10.43 1.31
N THR A 206 0.71 -10.36 0.97
CA THR A 206 -0.38 -10.57 1.92
C THR A 206 -0.37 -11.99 2.48
N ALA A 207 -0.19 -12.99 1.61
CA ALA A 207 -0.13 -14.39 2.03
C ALA A 207 1.05 -14.66 2.98
N VAL A 208 2.23 -14.09 2.70
CA VAL A 208 3.42 -14.24 3.57
C VAL A 208 3.23 -13.53 4.91
N ALA A 209 2.59 -12.35 4.92
CA ALA A 209 2.27 -11.65 6.16
C ALA A 209 1.34 -12.49 7.05
N MET A 210 0.32 -13.13 6.47
CA MET A 210 -0.59 -14.03 7.20
C MET A 210 0.14 -15.26 7.75
N VAL A 211 0.95 -15.94 6.93
CA VAL A 211 1.73 -17.10 7.38
C VAL A 211 2.73 -16.73 8.47
N ALA A 212 3.38 -15.58 8.37
CA ALA A 212 4.33 -15.11 9.38
C ALA A 212 3.66 -14.77 10.73
N ALA A 213 2.39 -14.40 10.72
CA ALA A 213 1.65 -14.10 11.94
C ALA A 213 1.24 -15.36 12.74
N GLY A 214 1.19 -16.52 12.08
CA GLY A 214 0.80 -17.80 12.68
C GLY A 214 -0.72 -18.01 12.74
N PRO A 215 -1.16 -19.23 13.07
CA PRO A 215 -2.57 -19.61 13.04
C PRO A 215 -3.41 -18.77 14.01
N GLY A 216 -4.62 -18.43 13.58
CA GLY A 216 -5.59 -17.65 14.35
C GLY A 216 -5.32 -16.14 14.41
N ARG A 217 -4.28 -15.62 13.72
CA ARG A 217 -3.91 -14.20 13.70
C ARG A 217 -4.01 -13.56 12.31
N ASP A 218 -4.76 -14.18 11.41
CA ASP A 218 -4.87 -13.75 10.01
C ASP A 218 -5.46 -12.34 9.88
N GLY A 219 -6.48 -12.02 10.69
CA GLY A 219 -7.08 -10.68 10.73
C GLY A 219 -6.10 -9.61 11.17
N LEU A 220 -5.28 -9.89 12.18
CA LEU A 220 -4.24 -8.99 12.68
C LEU A 220 -3.16 -8.76 11.61
N ALA A 221 -2.63 -9.83 11.04
CA ALA A 221 -1.60 -9.74 10.01
C ALA A 221 -2.08 -8.94 8.79
N SER A 222 -3.33 -9.19 8.36
CA SER A 222 -3.96 -8.45 7.28
C SER A 222 -4.13 -6.96 7.65
N GLY A 223 -4.58 -6.67 8.87
CA GLY A 223 -4.73 -5.30 9.38
C GLY A 223 -3.41 -4.52 9.38
N VAL A 224 -2.36 -5.11 9.95
CA VAL A 224 -1.00 -4.51 9.98
C VAL A 224 -0.46 -4.31 8.57
N ASN A 225 -0.56 -5.34 7.71
CA ASN A 225 -0.09 -5.26 6.33
C ASN A 225 -0.81 -4.13 5.55
N ASN A 226 -2.13 -3.99 5.72
CA ASN A 226 -2.90 -2.91 5.11
C ASN A 226 -2.53 -1.53 5.68
N ALA A 227 -2.30 -1.41 6.99
CA ALA A 227 -1.86 -0.17 7.60
C ALA A 227 -0.48 0.25 7.05
N VAL A 228 0.47 -0.67 7.01
CA VAL A 228 1.82 -0.45 6.46
C VAL A 228 1.75 -0.05 4.98
N ALA A 229 0.93 -0.73 4.18
CA ALA A 229 0.74 -0.42 2.76
C ALA A 229 0.15 0.97 2.52
N ARG A 230 -0.60 1.53 3.47
CA ARG A 230 -1.19 2.88 3.37
C ARG A 230 -0.28 3.98 3.93
N ILE A 231 0.52 3.69 4.95
CA ILE A 231 1.48 4.65 5.51
C ILE A 231 2.65 4.90 4.55
N GLY A 232 3.10 3.85 3.84
CA GLY A 232 4.20 3.94 2.88
C GLY A 232 4.08 5.08 1.89
N PRO A 233 2.97 5.21 1.16
CA PRO A 233 2.73 6.32 0.24
C PRO A 233 2.78 7.71 0.86
N LEU A 234 2.22 7.86 2.07
CA LEU A 234 2.17 9.16 2.77
C LEU A 234 3.57 9.71 3.08
N LEU A 235 4.50 8.81 3.44
CA LEU A 235 5.90 9.18 3.67
C LEU A 235 6.69 9.29 2.37
N GLY A 236 6.41 8.45 1.38
CA GLY A 236 7.06 8.47 0.07
C GLY A 236 6.89 9.80 -0.67
N PHE A 237 5.72 10.44 -0.59
CA PHE A 237 5.47 11.75 -1.18
C PHE A 237 6.32 12.87 -0.58
N ARG A 238 6.76 12.73 0.66
CA ARG A 238 7.61 13.73 1.32
C ARG A 238 9.08 13.56 1.05
N LEU A 239 9.54 12.32 0.86
CA LEU A 239 10.95 12.01 0.58
C LEU A 239 11.35 12.39 -0.84
N LEU A 240 10.38 12.38 -1.77
CA LEU A 240 10.55 12.93 -3.11
C LEU A 240 10.22 14.42 -3.04
N ASP A 241 11.22 15.27 -2.83
CA ASP A 241 11.04 16.73 -2.91
C ASP A 241 10.68 17.12 -4.35
N TRP A 242 9.37 17.14 -4.61
CA TRP A 242 8.75 17.40 -5.90
C TRP A 242 9.12 18.75 -6.51
N ARG A 243 9.46 19.73 -5.68
CA ARG A 243 9.76 21.09 -6.16
C ARG A 243 11.01 21.13 -7.01
N GLY A 244 12.00 20.29 -6.73
CA GLY A 244 13.22 20.20 -7.53
C GLY A 244 13.06 19.51 -8.89
N LEU A 245 12.04 18.66 -9.07
CA LEU A 245 11.79 17.93 -10.33
C LEU A 245 10.79 18.65 -11.25
N CYS A 246 9.85 19.42 -10.69
CA CYS A 246 8.84 20.17 -11.46
C CYS A 246 9.30 21.53 -11.95
N GLU A 247 10.38 22.09 -11.41
CA GLU A 247 10.92 23.42 -11.80
C GLU A 247 11.83 23.40 -13.04
N LYS A 248 12.10 22.22 -13.62
CA LYS A 248 12.81 22.22 -14.92
C LYS A 248 11.80 22.52 -16.03
N PRO A 249 11.80 23.74 -16.59
CA PRO A 249 10.93 24.04 -17.71
C PRO A 249 11.31 23.10 -18.85
N VAL A 250 10.31 22.34 -19.35
CA VAL A 250 10.46 21.63 -20.62
C VAL A 250 10.82 22.67 -21.67
N ARG A 251 12.08 22.73 -22.08
CA ARG A 251 12.49 23.54 -23.22
C ARG A 251 11.71 23.03 -24.42
N ARG A 252 10.73 23.83 -24.82
CA ARG A 252 10.09 23.69 -26.14
C ARG A 252 11.18 23.99 -27.18
N THR A 253 11.66 22.97 -27.85
CA THR A 253 12.34 23.09 -29.14
C THR A 253 11.35 22.85 -30.26
#